data_bf29c6b11004eeb8fd393dd079281ee9
#
_entry.id   bf29c6b11004eeb8fd393dd079281ee9
#
_cell.length_a   1.000
_cell.length_b   1.000
_cell.length_c   1.000
_cell.angle_alpha   90.00
_cell.angle_beta   90.00
_cell.angle_gamma   90.00
#
_symmetry.space_group_name_H-M   'P 1'
#
loop_
_entity.id
_entity.type
_entity.pdbx_description
1 polymer ?
#
loop_
_entity_poly.entity_id
_entity_poly.type
_entity_poly.pdbx_seq_one_letter_code
_entity_poly.pdbx_strand_id
1 'polypeptide(L)'
;MRYITLLIILVTVGVLFAQQKTEPQLHVVTYVDVYPNFADTTAKLLQQFAADNRKDAGFVRFEALRDVARANHFAIVEVWKSKQAYDAHLTAPHSKAFRDQLQMGLGSPFDERLYNALP
;
A
#
# COMPACT_ATOMS: atom_id res chain seq x y z
N MET A 1 46.73 53.90 22.96
CA MET A 1 45.34 53.54 22.80
C MET A 1 45.27 52.42 21.74
N ARG A 2 44.96 51.24 22.15
CA ARG A 2 44.81 50.11 21.24
C ARG A 2 43.32 49.88 20.98
N TYR A 3 42.86 50.11 19.77
CA TYR A 3 41.50 49.82 19.36
C TYR A 3 41.46 48.37 18.94
N ILE A 4 40.78 47.53 19.75
CA ILE A 4 40.48 46.14 19.40
C ILE A 4 39.22 46.17 18.54
N THR A 5 39.42 45.99 17.24
CA THR A 5 38.29 45.81 16.29
C THR A 5 37.76 44.39 16.44
N LEU A 6 36.62 44.26 17.09
CA LEU A 6 35.94 43.00 17.22
C LEU A 6 35.24 42.67 15.88
N LEU A 7 35.80 41.75 15.13
CA LEU A 7 35.20 41.25 13.89
C LEU A 7 34.12 40.26 14.26
N ILE A 8 32.85 40.68 14.21
CA ILE A 8 31.71 39.78 14.38
C ILE A 8 31.51 39.04 13.06
N ILE A 9 31.94 37.78 13.03
CA ILE A 9 31.66 36.90 11.92
C ILE A 9 30.22 36.39 12.13
N LEU A 10 29.29 36.93 11.33
CA LEU A 10 27.90 36.45 11.28
C LEU A 10 27.88 35.16 10.47
N VAL A 11 27.89 34.02 11.18
CA VAL A 11 27.69 32.73 10.55
C VAL A 11 26.20 32.59 10.27
N THR A 12 25.77 32.89 9.06
CA THR A 12 24.45 32.57 8.58
C THR A 12 24.39 31.05 8.34
N VAL A 13 23.86 30.33 9.30
CA VAL A 13 23.49 28.92 9.12
C VAL A 13 22.28 28.93 8.21
N GLY A 14 22.50 28.74 6.91
CA GLY A 14 21.45 28.47 5.95
C GLY A 14 20.85 27.09 6.25
N VAL A 15 19.71 27.08 6.92
CA VAL A 15 18.93 25.85 7.05
C VAL A 15 18.36 25.56 5.67
N LEU A 16 19.03 24.68 4.93
CA LEU A 16 18.48 24.08 3.72
C LEU A 16 17.33 23.15 4.15
N PHE A 17 16.11 23.67 4.10
CA PHE A 17 14.95 22.81 4.08
C PHE A 17 14.95 22.08 2.73
N ALA A 18 15.49 20.87 2.71
CA ALA A 18 15.27 19.98 1.58
C ALA A 18 13.76 19.76 1.49
N GLN A 19 13.13 20.31 0.46
CA GLN A 19 11.76 19.96 0.10
C GLN A 19 11.77 18.48 -0.29
N GLN A 20 11.38 17.62 0.65
CA GLN A 20 11.12 16.23 0.34
C GLN A 20 9.94 16.22 -0.61
N LYS A 21 10.20 15.82 -1.87
CA LYS A 21 9.13 15.47 -2.80
C LYS A 21 8.34 14.35 -2.13
N THR A 22 7.11 14.66 -1.71
CA THR A 22 6.17 13.65 -1.26
C THR A 22 5.86 12.76 -2.45
N GLU A 23 6.24 11.47 -2.38
CA GLU A 23 5.85 10.52 -3.40
C GLU A 23 4.33 10.38 -3.44
N PRO A 24 3.72 10.23 -4.64
CA PRO A 24 2.28 10.04 -4.76
C PRO A 24 1.89 8.72 -4.12
N GLN A 25 0.74 8.71 -3.44
CA GLN A 25 0.13 7.48 -2.96
C GLN A 25 -0.24 6.58 -4.13
N LEU A 26 -0.06 5.28 -3.95
CA LEU A 26 -0.49 4.28 -4.90
C LEU A 26 -1.85 3.73 -4.49
N HIS A 27 -2.77 3.70 -5.44
CA HIS A 27 -4.07 3.06 -5.29
C HIS A 27 -4.08 1.76 -6.10
N VAL A 28 -4.47 0.66 -5.49
CA VAL A 28 -4.53 -0.64 -6.13
C VAL A 28 -5.96 -1.14 -6.08
N VAL A 29 -6.48 -1.53 -7.22
CA VAL A 29 -7.80 -2.15 -7.34
C VAL A 29 -7.61 -3.54 -7.90
N THR A 30 -8.05 -4.56 -7.17
CA THR A 30 -7.92 -5.94 -7.57
C THR A 30 -9.29 -6.59 -7.65
N TYR A 31 -9.58 -7.25 -8.75
CA TYR A 31 -10.77 -8.07 -8.91
C TYR A 31 -10.41 -9.54 -8.73
N VAL A 32 -11.18 -10.22 -7.89
CA VAL A 32 -10.95 -11.60 -7.51
C VAL A 32 -12.25 -12.39 -7.71
N ASP A 33 -12.23 -13.29 -8.66
CA ASP A 33 -13.33 -14.19 -8.93
C ASP A 33 -12.91 -15.62 -8.56
N VAL A 34 -13.61 -16.20 -7.61
CA VAL A 34 -13.31 -17.57 -7.14
C VAL A 34 -14.46 -18.51 -7.50
N TYR A 35 -14.21 -19.81 -7.42
CA TYR A 35 -15.28 -20.78 -7.52
C TYR A 35 -16.31 -20.57 -6.41
N PRO A 36 -17.62 -20.80 -6.67
CA PRO A 36 -18.67 -20.52 -5.67
C PRO A 36 -18.46 -21.22 -4.32
N ASN A 37 -17.95 -22.46 -4.34
CA ASN A 37 -17.66 -23.22 -3.12
C ASN A 37 -16.43 -22.72 -2.36
N PHE A 38 -15.68 -21.78 -2.92
CA PHE A 38 -14.51 -21.16 -2.28
C PHE A 38 -14.79 -19.73 -1.77
N ALA A 39 -16.03 -19.23 -1.93
CA ALA A 39 -16.38 -17.85 -1.60
C ALA A 39 -16.18 -17.52 -0.12
N ASP A 40 -16.65 -18.39 0.79
CA ASP A 40 -16.52 -18.13 2.24
C ASP A 40 -15.07 -18.27 2.72
N THR A 41 -14.33 -19.21 2.16
CA THR A 41 -12.89 -19.33 2.41
C THR A 41 -12.16 -18.07 1.97
N THR A 42 -12.47 -17.53 0.79
CA THR A 42 -11.91 -16.29 0.28
C THR A 42 -12.22 -15.11 1.19
N ALA A 43 -13.45 -14.99 1.69
CA ALA A 43 -13.82 -13.92 2.61
C ALA A 43 -12.96 -13.94 3.89
N LYS A 44 -12.70 -15.13 4.44
CA LYS A 44 -11.82 -15.29 5.62
C LYS A 44 -10.36 -14.96 5.29
N LEU A 45 -9.87 -15.39 4.14
CA LEU A 45 -8.52 -15.06 3.67
C LEU A 45 -8.34 -13.53 3.54
N LEU A 46 -9.33 -12.84 2.97
CA LEU A 46 -9.29 -11.39 2.81
C LEU A 46 -9.33 -10.66 4.16
N GLN A 47 -10.11 -11.14 5.12
CA GLN A 47 -10.13 -10.59 6.48
C GLN A 47 -8.79 -10.72 7.18
N GLN A 48 -8.14 -11.89 7.06
CA GLN A 48 -6.81 -12.12 7.63
C GLN A 48 -5.75 -11.27 6.92
N PHE A 49 -5.81 -11.19 5.60
CA PHE A 49 -4.91 -10.37 4.81
C PHE A 49 -5.01 -8.88 5.17
N ALA A 50 -6.23 -8.37 5.39
CA ALA A 50 -6.44 -7.02 5.85
C ALA A 50 -5.75 -6.75 7.20
N ALA A 51 -5.85 -7.70 8.15
CA ALA A 51 -5.21 -7.58 9.45
C ALA A 51 -3.68 -7.59 9.35
N ASP A 52 -3.12 -8.47 8.52
CA ASP A 52 -1.68 -8.59 8.31
C ASP A 52 -1.10 -7.35 7.62
N ASN A 53 -1.80 -6.82 6.62
CA ASN A 53 -1.35 -5.68 5.83
C ASN A 53 -1.25 -4.39 6.66
N ARG A 54 -2.06 -4.24 7.71
CA ARG A 54 -2.00 -3.07 8.60
C ARG A 54 -0.67 -2.90 9.30
N LYS A 55 0.12 -3.96 9.41
CA LYS A 55 1.44 -3.96 10.04
C LYS A 55 2.57 -3.63 9.06
N ASP A 56 2.28 -3.59 7.77
CA ASP A 56 3.29 -3.33 6.75
C ASP A 56 3.67 -1.86 6.69
N ALA A 57 4.95 -1.58 6.49
CA ALA A 57 5.44 -0.22 6.31
C ALA A 57 4.79 0.42 5.07
N GLY A 58 4.31 1.65 5.23
CA GLY A 58 3.66 2.39 4.15
C GLY A 58 2.21 2.01 3.88
N PHE A 59 1.62 1.15 4.70
CA PHE A 59 0.19 0.87 4.65
C PHE A 59 -0.64 2.14 4.93
N VAL A 60 -1.69 2.37 4.12
CA VAL A 60 -2.63 3.48 4.32
C VAL A 60 -4.05 2.94 4.51
N ARG A 61 -4.53 2.13 3.56
CA ARG A 61 -5.91 1.62 3.60
C ARG A 61 -6.03 0.28 2.89
N PHE A 62 -6.90 -0.57 3.41
CA PHE A 62 -7.31 -1.82 2.79
C PHE A 62 -8.81 -2.02 2.96
N GLU A 63 -9.49 -2.34 1.89
CA GLU A 63 -10.93 -2.56 1.87
C GLU A 63 -11.23 -3.75 0.95
N ALA A 64 -11.84 -4.78 1.51
CA ALA A 64 -12.31 -5.93 0.74
C ALA A 64 -13.84 -5.82 0.60
N LEU A 65 -14.31 -5.94 -0.63
CA LEU A 65 -15.71 -5.82 -1.00
C LEU A 65 -16.18 -7.12 -1.64
N ARG A 66 -17.40 -7.53 -1.33
CA ARG A 66 -18.07 -8.66 -1.99
C ARG A 66 -19.16 -8.14 -2.91
N ASP A 67 -19.25 -8.67 -4.11
CA ASP A 67 -20.30 -8.34 -5.08
C ASP A 67 -21.67 -8.74 -4.51
N VAL A 68 -22.64 -7.81 -4.58
CA VAL A 68 -23.98 -8.02 -4.01
C VAL A 68 -24.80 -9.04 -4.82
N ALA A 69 -24.50 -9.23 -6.10
CA ALA A 69 -25.19 -10.16 -6.98
C ALA A 69 -24.49 -11.52 -7.08
N ARG A 70 -23.16 -11.54 -6.88
CA ARG A 70 -22.31 -12.72 -7.03
C ARG A 70 -21.39 -12.89 -5.83
N ALA A 71 -21.78 -13.73 -4.89
CA ALA A 71 -21.10 -13.91 -3.62
C ALA A 71 -19.65 -14.43 -3.74
N ASN A 72 -19.26 -14.97 -4.89
CA ASN A 72 -17.93 -15.46 -5.20
C ASN A 72 -17.05 -14.45 -5.96
N HIS A 73 -17.52 -13.22 -6.13
CA HIS A 73 -16.77 -12.12 -6.75
C HIS A 73 -16.42 -11.08 -5.70
N PHE A 74 -15.16 -10.66 -5.69
CA PHE A 74 -14.65 -9.69 -4.73
C PHE A 74 -13.87 -8.59 -5.44
N ALA A 75 -13.85 -7.41 -4.81
CA ALA A 75 -12.94 -6.34 -5.18
C ALA A 75 -12.12 -5.95 -3.94
N ILE A 76 -10.84 -5.72 -4.14
CA ILE A 76 -9.93 -5.23 -3.10
C ILE A 76 -9.49 -3.83 -3.50
N VAL A 77 -9.62 -2.88 -2.58
CA VAL A 77 -9.13 -1.52 -2.76
C VAL A 77 -8.06 -1.26 -1.72
N GLU A 78 -6.85 -0.96 -2.17
CA GLU A 78 -5.70 -0.69 -1.32
C GLU A 78 -5.12 0.68 -1.61
N VAL A 79 -4.64 1.33 -0.58
CA VAL A 79 -3.85 2.56 -0.71
C VAL A 79 -2.56 2.37 0.07
N TRP A 80 -1.45 2.66 -0.61
CA TRP A 80 -0.10 2.58 -0.07
C TRP A 80 0.59 3.95 -0.19
N LYS A 81 1.50 4.26 0.72
CA LYS A 81 2.25 5.52 0.73
C LYS A 81 2.96 5.80 -0.60
N SER A 82 3.44 4.74 -1.26
CA SER A 82 4.20 4.81 -2.50
C SER A 82 4.17 3.47 -3.22
N LYS A 83 4.56 3.47 -4.49
CA LYS A 83 4.77 2.21 -5.23
C LYS A 83 5.86 1.35 -4.59
N GLN A 84 6.92 1.98 -4.06
CA GLN A 84 8.01 1.27 -3.38
C GLN A 84 7.51 0.53 -2.13
N ALA A 85 6.64 1.15 -1.33
CA ALA A 85 6.03 0.50 -0.17
C ALA A 85 5.17 -0.70 -0.58
N TYR A 86 4.41 -0.55 -1.65
CA TYR A 86 3.61 -1.65 -2.22
C TYR A 86 4.48 -2.79 -2.74
N ASP A 87 5.55 -2.49 -3.47
CA ASP A 87 6.49 -3.50 -3.97
C ASP A 87 7.13 -4.29 -2.81
N ALA A 88 7.50 -3.62 -1.72
CA ALA A 88 8.00 -4.27 -0.51
C ALA A 88 6.94 -5.17 0.14
N HIS A 89 5.69 -4.70 0.22
CA HIS A 89 4.55 -5.49 0.70
C HIS A 89 4.36 -6.78 -0.10
N LEU A 90 4.51 -6.75 -1.43
CA LEU A 90 4.38 -7.92 -2.28
C LEU A 90 5.41 -9.02 -1.97
N THR A 91 6.57 -8.66 -1.41
CA THR A 91 7.62 -9.62 -1.04
C THR A 91 7.48 -10.15 0.38
N ALA A 92 6.56 -9.61 1.17
CA ALA A 92 6.32 -10.07 2.53
C ALA A 92 5.78 -11.50 2.57
N PRO A 93 6.16 -12.31 3.57
CA PRO A 93 5.69 -13.70 3.66
C PRO A 93 4.17 -13.85 3.67
N HIS A 94 3.45 -12.96 4.36
CA HIS A 94 1.98 -13.00 4.41
C HIS A 94 1.32 -12.70 3.05
N SER A 95 1.94 -11.85 2.22
CA SER A 95 1.46 -11.57 0.87
C SER A 95 1.62 -12.77 -0.05
N LYS A 96 2.76 -13.44 0.03
CA LYS A 96 3.02 -14.68 -0.74
C LYS A 96 2.07 -15.79 -0.32
N ALA A 97 1.90 -15.98 1.00
CA ALA A 97 0.99 -16.99 1.53
C ALA A 97 -0.46 -16.72 1.11
N PHE A 98 -0.91 -15.48 1.16
CA PHE A 98 -2.23 -15.10 0.70
C PHE A 98 -2.45 -15.44 -0.79
N ARG A 99 -1.50 -15.07 -1.64
CA ARG A 99 -1.59 -15.33 -3.09
C ARG A 99 -1.59 -16.83 -3.39
N ASP A 100 -0.78 -17.61 -2.71
CA ASP A 100 -0.74 -19.07 -2.87
C ASP A 100 -2.06 -19.73 -2.45
N GLN A 101 -2.64 -19.29 -1.34
CA GLN A 101 -3.92 -19.81 -0.87
C GLN A 101 -5.09 -19.39 -1.78
N LEU A 102 -5.08 -18.14 -2.24
CA LEU A 102 -6.09 -17.62 -3.16
C LEU A 102 -6.07 -18.36 -4.50
N GLN A 103 -4.88 -18.68 -4.99
CA GLN A 103 -4.69 -19.38 -6.27
C GLN A 103 -5.48 -20.69 -6.38
N MET A 104 -5.65 -21.40 -5.26
CA MET A 104 -6.37 -22.66 -5.23
C MET A 104 -7.87 -22.53 -5.55
N GLY A 105 -8.44 -21.35 -5.31
CA GLY A 105 -9.88 -21.10 -5.50
C GLY A 105 -10.22 -20.19 -6.67
N LEU A 106 -9.23 -19.67 -7.42
CA LEU A 106 -9.49 -18.77 -8.53
C LEU A 106 -10.28 -19.44 -9.65
N GLY A 107 -11.42 -18.83 -10.02
CA GLY A 107 -12.22 -19.19 -11.18
C GLY A 107 -11.77 -18.52 -12.47
N SER A 108 -11.07 -17.39 -12.36
CA SER A 108 -10.47 -16.63 -13.45
C SER A 108 -9.15 -16.00 -12.97
N PRO A 109 -8.28 -15.52 -13.91
CA PRO A 109 -7.05 -14.87 -13.52
C PRO A 109 -7.29 -13.67 -12.62
N PHE A 110 -6.40 -13.46 -11.69
CA PHE A 110 -6.34 -12.34 -10.78
C PHE A 110 -6.09 -11.04 -11.57
N ASP A 111 -6.96 -10.04 -11.43
CA ASP A 111 -6.88 -8.77 -12.15
C ASP A 111 -6.52 -7.64 -11.19
N GLU A 112 -5.26 -7.25 -11.19
CA GLU A 112 -4.70 -6.22 -10.32
C GLU A 112 -4.30 -4.99 -11.12
N ARG A 113 -4.84 -3.84 -10.75
CA ARG A 113 -4.62 -2.57 -11.44
C ARG A 113 -4.09 -1.50 -10.50
N LEU A 114 -3.03 -0.82 -10.92
CA LEU A 114 -2.36 0.22 -10.17
C LEU A 114 -2.73 1.59 -10.71
N TYR A 115 -3.07 2.52 -9.80
CA TYR A 115 -3.54 3.86 -10.16
C TYR A 115 -2.84 4.94 -9.32
N ASN A 116 -2.68 6.11 -9.91
CA ASN A 116 -2.42 7.34 -9.19
C ASN A 116 -3.73 8.15 -9.11
N ALA A 117 -3.96 8.81 -7.98
CA ALA A 117 -5.08 9.74 -7.89
C ALA A 117 -4.88 10.90 -8.89
N LEU A 118 -5.98 11.35 -9.50
CA LEU A 118 -5.96 12.57 -10.31
C LEU A 118 -5.87 13.79 -9.40
N PRO A 119 -5.14 14.84 -9.85
CA PRO A 119 -5.05 16.10 -9.10
C PRO A 119 -6.37 16.83 -9.04
#